data_dc75e2b8f79bf9a35dc40d015f7ec9e0
#
_entry.id   dc75e2b8f79bf9a35dc40d015f7ec9e0
#
_cell.length_a   1.000
_cell.length_b   1.000
_cell.length_c   1.000
_cell.angle_alpha   90.00
_cell.angle_beta   90.00
_cell.angle_gamma   90.00
#
_symmetry.space_group_name_H-M   'P 1'
#
loop_
_entity.id
_entity.type
_entity.pdbx_description
1 polymer ?
#
loop_
_entity_poly.entity_id
_entity_poly.type
_entity_poly.pdbx_seq_one_letter_code
_entity_poly.pdbx_strand_id
1 'polypeptide(L)'
;MAKGASRCDLDKAGGLLIKTYTNNVFINNKQVAVLGTKVKPHGPGVHSVAKMIEASNTVMAGNLGVVRKDHKANCGHKSTGSENVFIG
;
A
#
# COMPACT_ATOMS: atom_id res chain seq x y z
N MET A 1 1.37 16.71 -3.95
CA MET A 1 0.65 16.95 -2.68
C MET A 1 0.83 15.74 -1.77
N ALA A 2 1.11 15.96 -0.49
CA ALA A 2 1.32 14.86 0.45
C ALA A 2 0.02 14.11 0.72
N LYS A 3 0.12 12.80 0.87
CA LYS A 3 -1.02 11.93 1.20
C LYS A 3 -0.60 10.95 2.28
N GLY A 4 -1.55 10.40 3.00
CA GLY A 4 -1.28 9.45 4.06
C GLY A 4 -0.56 8.21 3.54
N ALA A 5 0.53 7.81 4.20
CA ALA A 5 1.25 6.59 3.85
C ALA A 5 0.42 5.37 4.17
N SER A 6 0.39 4.40 3.25
CA SER A 6 -0.35 3.14 3.45
C SER A 6 0.49 2.14 4.22
N ARG A 7 -0.17 1.31 5.02
CA ARG A 7 0.49 0.38 5.95
C ARG A 7 -0.04 -1.03 5.74
N CYS A 8 0.87 -2.00 5.76
CA CYS A 8 0.50 -3.41 5.69
C CYS A 8 -0.24 -3.83 6.97
N ASP A 9 -1.13 -4.81 6.87
CA ASP A 9 -1.93 -5.36 7.97
C ASP A 9 -2.86 -4.33 8.65
N LEU A 10 -3.06 -3.17 8.03
CA LEU A 10 -3.93 -2.12 8.56
C LEU A 10 -4.72 -1.45 7.45
N ASP A 11 -4.05 -0.95 6.42
CA ASP A 11 -4.74 -0.28 5.31
C ASP A 11 -5.25 -1.29 4.29
N LYS A 12 -6.23 -0.89 3.50
CA LYS A 12 -6.95 -1.76 2.58
C LYS A 12 -7.08 -1.12 1.21
N ALA A 13 -7.03 -1.96 0.18
CA ALA A 13 -7.40 -1.60 -1.19
C ALA A 13 -8.38 -2.67 -1.67
N GLY A 14 -9.61 -2.63 -1.15
CA GLY A 14 -10.59 -3.69 -1.30
C GLY A 14 -10.40 -4.82 -0.31
N GLY A 15 -9.17 -5.25 -0.11
CA GLY A 15 -8.76 -6.19 0.93
C GLY A 15 -7.56 -5.65 1.67
N LEU A 16 -7.20 -6.29 2.76
CA LEU A 16 -6.08 -5.88 3.61
C LEU A 16 -4.76 -5.98 2.83
N LEU A 17 -3.90 -4.96 2.95
CA LEU A 17 -2.56 -5.00 2.37
C LEU A 17 -1.71 -6.01 3.14
N ILE A 18 -1.07 -6.92 2.41
CA ILE A 18 -0.33 -8.03 3.01
C ILE A 18 1.11 -7.62 3.26
N LYS A 19 1.60 -7.87 4.47
CA LYS A 19 2.98 -7.60 4.85
C LYS A 19 3.95 -8.26 3.87
N THR A 20 4.96 -7.49 3.45
CA THR A 20 6.07 -7.98 2.63
C THR A 20 7.35 -7.96 3.46
N TYR A 21 8.43 -8.47 2.88
CA TYR A 21 9.74 -8.44 3.54
C TYR A 21 10.74 -7.62 2.73
N THR A 22 10.24 -6.69 1.90
CA THR A 22 11.06 -5.90 1.00
C THR A 22 11.66 -4.67 1.67
N ASN A 23 11.19 -4.29 2.86
CA ASN A 23 11.69 -3.13 3.59
C ASN A 23 11.46 -3.33 5.09
N ASN A 24 12.12 -2.48 5.89
CA ASN A 24 11.94 -2.43 7.35
C ASN A 24 11.59 -1.00 7.80
N VAL A 25 10.79 -0.33 6.99
CA VAL A 25 10.25 0.99 7.33
C VAL A 25 8.86 0.80 7.93
N PHE A 26 8.64 1.34 9.11
CA PHE A 26 7.40 1.15 9.87
C PHE A 26 6.78 2.48 10.24
N ILE A 27 5.44 2.48 10.30
CA ILE A 27 4.64 3.59 10.82
C ILE A 27 3.77 3.01 11.93
N ASN A 28 4.01 3.45 13.17
CA ASN A 28 3.28 2.96 14.35
C ASN A 28 3.26 1.44 14.41
N ASN A 29 4.44 0.81 14.25
CA ASN A 29 4.65 -0.63 14.31
C ASN A 29 4.03 -1.42 13.14
N LYS A 30 3.58 -0.75 12.08
CA LYS A 30 3.09 -1.41 10.87
C LYS A 30 4.03 -1.11 9.71
N GLN A 31 4.44 -2.13 8.98
CA GLN A 31 5.31 -1.96 7.81
C GLN A 31 4.60 -1.11 6.76
N VAL A 32 5.31 -0.16 6.14
CA VAL A 32 4.74 0.61 5.04
C VAL A 32 4.51 -0.29 3.82
N ALA A 33 3.43 -0.04 3.11
CA ALA A 33 3.16 -0.71 1.84
C ALA A 33 3.97 -0.05 0.73
N VAL A 34 4.45 -0.86 -0.19
CA VAL A 34 5.26 -0.39 -1.33
C VAL A 34 4.66 -0.90 -2.64
N LEU A 35 5.18 -0.38 -3.75
CA LEU A 35 4.76 -0.84 -5.07
C LEU A 35 4.89 -2.37 -5.16
N GLY A 36 3.84 -3.03 -5.62
CA GLY A 36 3.81 -4.48 -5.71
C GLY A 36 3.29 -5.19 -4.47
N THR A 37 3.01 -4.47 -3.38
CA THR A 37 2.40 -5.07 -2.19
C THR A 37 1.11 -5.78 -2.57
N LYS A 38 0.98 -7.04 -2.18
CA LYS A 38 -0.21 -7.84 -2.47
C LYS A 38 -1.37 -7.41 -1.59
N VAL A 39 -2.57 -7.52 -2.15
CA VAL A 39 -3.82 -7.27 -1.45
C VAL A 39 -4.47 -8.61 -1.15
N LYS A 40 -4.96 -8.79 0.08
CA LYS A 40 -5.64 -10.03 0.46
C LYS A 40 -6.82 -10.29 -0.50
N PRO A 41 -7.01 -11.52 -0.96
CA PRO A 41 -8.12 -11.84 -1.86
C PRO A 41 -9.46 -11.37 -1.30
N HIS A 42 -10.24 -10.70 -2.14
CA HIS A 42 -11.51 -10.09 -1.73
C HIS A 42 -12.59 -10.21 -2.81
N GLY A 43 -12.44 -11.19 -3.72
CA GLY A 43 -13.42 -11.43 -4.77
C GLY A 43 -12.84 -12.30 -5.88
N PRO A 44 -13.61 -12.59 -6.92
CA PRO A 44 -13.14 -13.38 -8.06
C PRO A 44 -12.32 -12.56 -9.05
N GLY A 45 -11.66 -13.23 -9.98
CA GLY A 45 -10.87 -12.58 -11.04
C GLY A 45 -9.67 -11.86 -10.48
N VAL A 46 -9.46 -10.61 -10.91
CA VAL A 46 -8.30 -9.80 -10.45
C VAL A 46 -8.34 -9.53 -8.94
N HIS A 47 -9.52 -9.60 -8.31
CA HIS A 47 -9.65 -9.41 -6.87
C HIS A 47 -9.06 -10.56 -6.05
N SER A 48 -8.78 -11.69 -6.67
CA SER A 48 -8.15 -12.82 -5.99
C SER A 48 -6.61 -12.76 -6.06
N VAL A 49 -6.06 -11.91 -6.93
CA VAL A 49 -4.62 -11.77 -7.14
C VAL A 49 -4.18 -10.30 -7.19
N ALA A 50 -4.90 -9.44 -6.50
CA ALA A 50 -4.66 -8.00 -6.53
C ALA A 50 -3.32 -7.62 -5.92
N LYS A 51 -2.69 -6.58 -6.48
CA LYS A 51 -1.47 -5.99 -5.95
C LYS A 51 -1.47 -4.49 -6.25
N MET A 52 -0.72 -3.74 -5.46
CA MET A 52 -0.61 -2.30 -5.64
C MET A 52 0.22 -1.99 -6.90
N ILE A 53 -0.32 -1.13 -7.76
CA ILE A 53 0.33 -0.74 -9.01
C ILE A 53 0.67 0.74 -9.07
N GLU A 54 0.30 1.52 -8.04
CA GLU A 54 0.65 2.93 -7.92
C GLU A 54 1.36 3.18 -6.61
N ALA A 55 2.30 4.11 -6.62
CA ALA A 55 3.07 4.46 -5.43
C ALA A 55 3.73 5.83 -5.63
N SER A 56 4.32 6.36 -4.57
CA SER A 56 5.07 7.61 -4.62
C SER A 56 6.28 7.47 -5.57
N ASN A 57 6.56 8.55 -6.30
CA ASN A 57 7.75 8.64 -7.15
C ASN A 57 8.95 9.23 -6.41
N THR A 58 8.74 9.74 -5.20
CA THR A 58 9.76 10.50 -4.46
C THR A 58 10.13 9.89 -3.12
N VAL A 59 9.23 9.11 -2.53
CA VAL A 59 9.48 8.48 -1.22
C VAL A 59 9.57 6.98 -1.42
N MET A 60 10.72 6.41 -1.09
CA MET A 60 11.03 4.99 -1.31
C MET A 60 11.29 4.28 0.01
N ALA A 61 10.96 2.98 0.03
CA ALA A 61 11.34 2.06 1.10
C ALA A 61 11.80 0.77 0.44
N GLY A 62 13.05 0.35 0.72
CA GLY A 62 13.61 -0.84 0.08
C GLY A 62 13.68 -0.73 -1.44
N ASN A 63 13.98 0.45 -1.98
CA ASN A 63 14.07 0.76 -3.41
C ASN A 63 12.74 0.69 -4.16
N LEU A 64 11.62 0.65 -3.45
CA LEU A 64 10.28 0.66 -4.04
C LEU A 64 9.50 1.86 -3.52
N GLY A 65 8.68 2.48 -4.37
CA GLY A 65 7.86 3.61 -3.97
C GLY A 65 6.88 3.23 -2.87
N VAL A 66 6.71 4.11 -1.89
CA VAL A 66 5.76 3.89 -0.80
C VAL A 66 4.35 4.19 -1.30
N VAL A 67 3.42 3.28 -1.05
CA VAL A 67 2.00 3.46 -1.39
C VAL A 67 1.39 4.50 -0.48
N ARG A 68 0.56 5.37 -1.06
CA ARG A 68 -0.15 6.41 -0.33
C ARG A 68 -1.65 6.20 -0.48
N LYS A 69 -2.43 6.90 0.36
CA LYS A 69 -3.88 6.94 0.25
C LYS A 69 -4.29 7.29 -1.20
N ASP A 70 -5.31 6.60 -1.69
CA ASP A 70 -5.88 6.76 -3.03
C ASP A 70 -5.05 6.17 -4.18
N HIS A 71 -3.89 5.59 -3.92
CA HIS A 71 -3.20 4.79 -4.92
C HIS A 71 -3.98 3.50 -5.18
N LYS A 72 -3.97 3.05 -6.43
CA LYS A 72 -4.80 1.92 -6.86
C LYS A 72 -4.03 0.61 -6.89
N ALA A 73 -4.74 -0.46 -6.57
CA ALA A 73 -4.36 -1.81 -6.93
C ALA A 73 -4.81 -2.11 -8.36
N ASN A 74 -4.29 -3.20 -8.95
CA ASN A 74 -4.66 -3.58 -10.31
C ASN A 74 -6.12 -4.02 -10.43
N CYS A 75 -6.82 -4.25 -9.32
CA CYS A 75 -8.25 -4.53 -9.31
C CYS A 75 -9.11 -3.25 -9.29
N GLY A 76 -8.49 -2.08 -9.27
CA GLY A 76 -9.19 -0.78 -9.28
C GLY A 76 -9.51 -0.21 -7.91
N HIS A 77 -9.35 -0.95 -6.83
CA HIS A 77 -9.59 -0.43 -5.48
C HIS A 77 -8.48 0.52 -5.06
N LYS A 78 -8.86 1.59 -4.39
CA LYS A 78 -7.92 2.58 -3.85
C LYS A 78 -7.52 2.21 -2.43
N SER A 79 -6.24 2.41 -2.11
CA SER A 79 -5.73 2.17 -0.77
C SER A 79 -6.17 3.26 0.21
N THR A 80 -6.43 2.85 1.44
CA THR A 80 -6.48 3.79 2.56
C THR A 80 -5.04 4.12 3.00
N GLY A 81 -4.89 5.10 3.86
CA GLY A 81 -3.58 5.50 4.36
C GLY A 81 -3.67 6.16 5.72
N SER A 82 -2.52 6.47 6.29
CA SER A 82 -2.43 7.11 7.58
C SER A 82 -3.12 8.48 7.57
N GLU A 83 -3.75 8.83 8.68
CA GLU A 83 -4.34 10.14 8.87
C GLU A 83 -3.40 11.11 9.58
N ASN A 84 -2.23 10.68 9.98
CA ASN A 84 -1.29 11.52 10.70
C ASN A 84 0.17 11.41 10.21
N VAL A 85 0.47 10.55 9.25
CA VAL A 85 1.79 10.45 8.62
C VAL A 85 1.61 10.59 7.12
N PHE A 86 2.09 11.71 6.57
CA PHE A 86 1.91 12.06 5.17
C PHE A 86 3.25 12.07 4.45
N ILE A 87 3.28 11.61 3.21
CA ILE A 87 4.47 11.58 2.37
C ILE A 87 4.17 12.15 0.99
N GLY A 88 5.21 12.62 0.35
CA GLY A 88 5.12 13.18 -1.00
C GLY A 88 4.87 12.19 -2.13
#